data_decd64f0a046c3ca0274ec09f6424f65
#
_entry.id   decd64f0a046c3ca0274ec09f6424f65
#
_cell.length_a   1.000
_cell.length_b   1.000
_cell.length_c   1.000
_cell.angle_alpha   90.00
_cell.angle_beta   90.00
_cell.angle_gamma   90.00
#
_symmetry.space_group_name_H-M   'P 1'
#
loop_
_entity.id
_entity.type
_entity.pdbx_description
1 polymer ?
#
loop_
_entity_poly.entity_id
_entity_poly.type
_entity_poly.pdbx_seq_one_letter_code
_entity_poly.pdbx_strand_id
1 'polypeptide(L)' 'AKDGDVEGPAGCKKYDVECDSGECCQKQYLWSKWRPLACRTLKSGFFSSKAVCRDV' A
#
# COMPACT_ATOMS: atom_id res chain seq x y z
N ALA A 1 -0.52 -9.91 16.48
CA ALA A 1 -0.91 -9.28 15.22
C ALA A 1 -1.02 -10.31 14.12
N LYS A 2 -1.86 -10.07 13.13
CA LYS A 2 -2.08 -10.96 12.00
C LYS A 2 -1.75 -10.22 10.71
N ASP A 3 -1.42 -10.97 9.67
CA ASP A 3 -1.25 -10.38 8.36
C ASP A 3 -2.52 -9.60 8.00
N GLY A 4 -2.35 -8.42 7.46
CA GLY A 4 -3.46 -7.56 7.13
C GLY A 4 -3.77 -6.47 8.14
N ASP A 5 -3.22 -6.58 9.36
CA ASP A 5 -3.33 -5.49 10.32
C ASP A 5 -2.62 -4.26 9.78
N VAL A 6 -3.17 -3.09 10.04
CA VAL A 6 -2.59 -1.85 9.53
C VAL A 6 -2.48 -0.82 10.64
N GLU A 7 -1.54 0.09 10.45
CA GLU A 7 -1.35 1.24 11.34
C GLU A 7 -1.45 2.50 10.49
N GLY A 8 -2.30 3.41 10.89
CA GLY A 8 -2.51 4.64 10.16
C GLY A 8 -3.94 5.12 10.33
N PRO A 9 -4.34 6.16 9.59
CA PRO A 9 -5.68 6.70 9.69
C PRO A 9 -6.74 5.71 9.22
N ALA A 10 -7.95 5.86 9.75
CA ALA A 10 -9.06 5.02 9.32
C ALA A 10 -9.34 5.24 7.84
N GLY A 11 -9.59 4.15 7.12
CA GLY A 11 -9.86 4.24 5.70
C GLY A 11 -8.63 4.34 4.81
N CYS A 12 -7.44 4.20 5.37
CA CYS A 12 -6.23 4.22 4.55
C CYS A 12 -6.17 3.00 3.63
N LYS A 13 -5.42 3.14 2.55
CA LYS A 13 -5.27 2.05 1.57
C LYS A 13 -4.25 1.04 2.07
N LYS A 14 -4.63 -0.22 1.99
CA LYS A 14 -3.76 -1.31 2.42
C LYS A 14 -2.80 -1.70 1.31
N TYR A 15 -1.92 -2.67 1.62
CA TYR A 15 -0.96 -3.18 0.66
C TYR A 15 -1.66 -3.67 -0.60
N ASP A 16 -1.09 -3.31 -1.75
CA ASP A 16 -1.58 -3.73 -3.06
C ASP A 16 -2.98 -3.22 -3.40
N VAL A 17 -3.38 -2.11 -2.80
CA VAL A 17 -4.65 -1.45 -3.09
C VAL A 17 -4.34 -0.18 -3.87
N GLU A 18 -5.16 0.11 -4.88
CA GLU A 18 -4.96 1.30 -5.69
C GLU A 18 -5.02 2.57 -4.85
N CYS A 19 -4.14 3.50 -5.16
CA CYS A 19 -4.06 4.78 -4.46
C CYS A 19 -3.73 5.89 -5.43
N ASP A 20 -4.00 7.12 -5.02
CA ASP A 20 -3.62 8.29 -5.83
C ASP A 20 -2.28 8.86 -5.37
N SER A 21 -2.19 9.24 -4.12
CA SER A 21 -0.94 9.71 -3.53
C SER A 21 -1.14 9.87 -2.03
N GLY A 22 -0.21 9.32 -1.25
CA GLY A 22 -0.23 9.49 0.19
C GLY A 22 -1.43 8.92 0.91
N GLU A 23 -2.21 8.07 0.26
CA GLU A 23 -3.40 7.49 0.87
C GLU A 23 -3.12 6.20 1.60
N CYS A 24 -1.92 5.65 1.45
CA CYS A 24 -1.58 4.36 2.02
C CYS A 24 -1.46 4.43 3.53
N CYS A 25 -1.76 3.34 4.19
CA CYS A 25 -1.53 3.22 5.61
C CYS A 25 -0.04 3.38 5.90
N GLN A 26 0.30 3.83 7.10
CA GLN A 26 1.70 4.03 7.45
C GLN A 26 2.45 2.71 7.46
N LYS A 27 1.83 1.68 7.99
CA LYS A 27 2.44 0.36 8.07
C LYS A 27 1.37 -0.70 7.94
N GLN A 28 1.78 -1.86 7.47
CA GLN A 28 0.90 -3.03 7.44
C GLN A 28 1.70 -4.25 7.86
N TYR A 29 1.05 -5.12 8.63
CA TYR A 29 1.66 -6.36 9.08
C TYR A 29 1.58 -7.36 7.94
N LEU A 30 2.73 -7.64 7.33
CA LEU A 30 2.84 -8.54 6.17
C LEU A 30 3.99 -9.50 6.40
N TRP A 31 3.78 -10.75 6.04
CA TRP A 31 4.83 -11.76 6.11
C TRP A 31 5.54 -11.77 7.45
N SER A 32 4.75 -11.72 8.52
CA SER A 32 5.25 -11.75 9.90
C SER A 32 6.09 -10.53 10.28
N LYS A 33 5.97 -9.43 9.55
CA LYS A 33 6.69 -8.19 9.84
C LYS A 33 5.82 -6.99 9.53
N TRP A 34 6.07 -5.91 10.24
CA TRP A 34 5.49 -4.62 9.92
C TRP A 34 6.29 -3.98 8.79
N ARG A 35 5.61 -3.60 7.74
CA ARG A 35 6.23 -3.01 6.56
C ARG A 35 5.65 -1.64 6.31
N PRO A 36 6.49 -0.61 6.14
CA PRO A 36 5.98 0.72 5.79
C PRO A 36 5.42 0.69 4.37
N LEU A 37 4.33 1.40 4.15
CA LEU A 37 3.69 1.45 2.85
C LEU A 37 3.85 2.81 2.21
N ALA A 38 3.88 2.81 0.89
CA ALA A 38 3.92 4.04 0.11
C ALA A 38 3.17 3.81 -1.19
N CYS A 39 2.55 4.87 -1.69
CA CYS A 39 1.85 4.80 -2.97
C CYS A 39 2.88 4.88 -4.09
N ARG A 40 2.98 3.82 -4.88
CA ARG A 40 3.93 3.74 -5.97
C ARG A 40 3.21 3.53 -7.27
N THR A 41 3.68 4.19 -8.32
CA THR A 41 3.12 4.04 -9.65
C THR A 41 3.75 2.85 -10.34
N LEU A 42 2.90 1.95 -10.83
CA LEU A 42 3.33 0.81 -11.61
C LEU A 42 2.82 0.97 -13.03
N LYS A 43 3.69 0.71 -13.99
CA LYS A 43 3.31 0.75 -15.38
C LYS A 43 2.88 -0.63 -15.83
N SER A 44 1.74 -0.69 -16.50
CA SER A 44 1.21 -1.94 -17.01
C SER A 44 0.81 -1.70 -18.49
N GLY A 45 1.68 -2.06 -19.41
CA GLY A 45 1.46 -1.84 -20.81
C GLY A 45 1.91 -0.45 -21.26
N PHE A 46 1.61 -0.12 -22.52
CA PHE A 46 2.09 1.13 -23.12
C PHE A 46 1.32 2.35 -22.66
N PHE A 47 0.05 2.18 -22.38
CA PHE A 47 -0.81 3.33 -22.07
C PHE A 47 -1.46 3.23 -20.71
N SER A 48 -1.16 2.19 -19.99
CA SER A 48 -1.79 1.97 -18.68
C SER A 48 -0.78 2.14 -17.57
N SER A 49 -1.15 2.91 -16.58
CA SER A 49 -0.38 2.99 -15.35
C SER A 49 -1.35 3.08 -14.20
N LYS A 50 -0.99 2.51 -13.08
CA LYS A 50 -1.78 2.62 -11.88
C LYS A 50 -0.86 2.71 -10.69
N ALA A 51 -1.34 3.35 -9.65
CA ALA A 51 -0.59 3.46 -8.41
C ALA A 51 -1.22 2.54 -7.38
N VAL A 52 -0.40 1.81 -6.67
CA VAL A 52 -0.84 0.93 -5.59
C VAL A 52 0.10 1.09 -4.41
N CYS A 53 -0.42 0.75 -3.25
CA CYS A 53 0.38 0.81 -2.03
C CYS A 53 1.32 -0.39 -2.00
N ARG A 54 2.58 -0.12 -1.79
CA ARG A 54 3.60 -1.17 -1.73
C ARG A 54 4.50 -0.94 -0.52
N ASP A 55 5.15 -2.00 -0.06
CA ASP A 55 6.12 -1.85 1.00
C ASP A 55 7.35 -1.12 0.49
N VAL A 56 7.87 -0.28 1.34
CA VAL A 56 9.04 0.53 0.99
C VAL A 56 10.33 -0.16 1.40
#